data_98e73dfb5bf9134801e449e14b4b0838
#
_entry.id   98e73dfb5bf9134801e449e14b4b0838
#
_cell.length_a   1.000
_cell.length_b   1.000
_cell.length_c   1.000
_cell.angle_alpha   90.00
_cell.angle_beta   90.00
_cell.angle_gamma   90.00
#
_symmetry.space_group_name_H-M   'P 1'
#
loop_
_entity.id
_entity.type
_entity.pdbx_description
1 polymer ?
#
loop_
_entity_poly.entity_id
_entity_poly.type
_entity_poly.pdbx_seq_one_letter_code
_entity_poly.pdbx_strand_id
1 'polypeptide(L)'
;FRRNRPAANTIWGNPAAVLVGDFLYSKSILMTVAYDNVRILEVLTQATTRMSEGEVLQLVHTDNLEINEAEYLEVIDRKTAGLISAACQVGAILGGGTSAQEEALRDFGHNLGIAFQLIDDTLDYTGDAQELGKPVGNDIQEGKATLPFIFALRNGTMSEKKRLMEIFSAEKIPSSDFLELKELVTRSGGIEYTQRLASRGWDVDRQA
;
A
#
# COMPACT_ATOMS: atom_id res chain seq x y z
N PHE A 1 -3.28 -4.81 17.64
CA PHE A 1 -1.84 -4.94 17.91
C PHE A 1 -1.06 -4.61 16.65
N ARG A 2 0.07 -3.91 16.78
CA ARG A 2 1.01 -3.66 15.67
C ARG A 2 2.42 -3.89 16.20
N ARG A 3 3.23 -4.69 15.50
CA ARG A 3 4.60 -5.06 15.91
C ARG A 3 4.65 -5.58 17.36
N ASN A 4 3.72 -6.48 17.72
CA ASN A 4 3.56 -7.06 19.05
C ASN A 4 3.27 -6.03 20.18
N ARG A 5 2.83 -4.83 19.85
CA ARG A 5 2.41 -3.81 20.80
C ARG A 5 0.95 -3.41 20.59
N PRO A 6 0.21 -3.05 21.65
CA PRO A 6 -1.12 -2.50 21.52
C PRO A 6 -1.10 -1.23 20.66
N ALA A 7 -2.06 -1.10 19.74
CA ALA A 7 -2.22 0.13 18.96
C ALA A 7 -2.82 1.24 19.82
N ALA A 8 -2.64 2.51 19.42
CA ALA A 8 -3.10 3.68 20.17
C ALA A 8 -4.60 3.61 20.51
N ASN A 9 -5.41 3.20 19.54
CA ASN A 9 -6.85 3.05 19.72
C ASN A 9 -7.24 1.93 20.71
N THR A 10 -6.41 0.90 20.85
CA THR A 10 -6.61 -0.16 21.84
C THR A 10 -6.37 0.33 23.27
N ILE A 11 -5.44 1.30 23.46
CA ILE A 11 -5.06 1.82 24.77
C ILE A 11 -5.96 2.99 25.17
N TRP A 12 -6.21 3.93 24.25
CA TRP A 12 -6.87 5.22 24.55
C TRP A 12 -8.24 5.38 23.85
N GLY A 13 -8.71 4.38 23.11
CA GLY A 13 -9.94 4.44 22.34
C GLY A 13 -9.81 5.15 21.00
N ASN A 14 -10.78 4.92 20.12
CA ASN A 14 -10.79 5.49 18.76
C ASN A 14 -10.83 7.02 18.75
N PRO A 15 -11.64 7.73 19.60
CA PRO A 15 -11.69 9.18 19.55
C PRO A 15 -10.34 9.83 19.85
N ALA A 16 -9.61 9.35 20.87
CA ALA A 16 -8.30 9.88 21.21
C ALA A 16 -7.28 9.60 20.10
N ALA A 17 -7.30 8.41 19.49
CA ALA A 17 -6.41 8.07 18.38
C ALA A 17 -6.63 8.96 17.16
N VAL A 18 -7.87 9.25 16.80
CA VAL A 18 -8.23 10.17 15.68
C VAL A 18 -7.75 11.58 15.97
N LEU A 19 -8.10 12.14 17.15
CA LEU A 19 -7.72 13.53 17.53
C LEU A 19 -6.20 13.71 17.59
N VAL A 20 -5.45 12.72 18.07
CA VAL A 20 -3.99 12.76 18.05
C VAL A 20 -3.45 12.72 16.63
N GLY A 21 -4.07 11.93 15.74
CA GLY A 21 -3.75 11.93 14.32
C GLY A 21 -3.95 13.31 13.67
N ASP A 22 -5.08 13.95 13.92
CA ASP A 22 -5.39 15.31 13.43
C ASP A 22 -4.40 16.34 13.97
N PHE A 23 -4.04 16.24 15.25
CA PHE A 23 -3.02 17.10 15.84
C PHE A 23 -1.65 16.92 15.16
N LEU A 24 -1.21 15.67 14.94
CA LEU A 24 0.07 15.40 14.28
C LEU A 24 0.09 15.89 12.84
N TYR A 25 -1.01 15.72 12.11
CA TYR A 25 -1.17 16.23 10.76
C TYR A 25 -1.08 17.77 10.74
N SER A 26 -1.87 18.44 11.57
CA SER A 26 -1.86 19.91 11.68
C SER A 26 -0.48 20.43 12.09
N LYS A 27 0.19 19.73 13.01
CA LYS A 27 1.54 20.07 13.46
C LYS A 27 2.57 19.92 12.35
N SER A 28 2.46 18.90 11.50
CA SER A 28 3.36 18.70 10.35
C SER A 28 3.26 19.86 9.35
N ILE A 29 2.04 20.30 9.05
CA ILE A 29 1.83 21.47 8.17
C ILE A 29 2.40 22.74 8.80
N LEU A 30 2.16 22.97 10.09
CA LEU A 30 2.72 24.12 10.79
C LEU A 30 4.26 24.14 10.78
N MET A 31 4.89 22.98 10.91
CA MET A 31 6.35 22.86 10.79
C MET A 31 6.83 23.20 9.39
N THR A 32 6.09 22.82 8.37
CA THR A 32 6.42 23.12 6.96
C THR A 32 6.39 24.64 6.68
N VAL A 33 5.39 25.33 7.22
CA VAL A 33 5.26 26.79 7.08
C VAL A 33 6.46 27.52 7.66
N ALA A 34 7.08 26.98 8.71
CA ALA A 34 8.23 27.60 9.36
C ALA A 34 9.50 27.69 8.45
N TYR A 35 9.53 26.94 7.35
CA TYR A 35 10.62 27.02 6.36
C TYR A 35 10.47 28.15 5.35
N ASP A 36 9.33 28.87 5.34
CA ASP A 36 9.02 29.96 4.41
C ASP A 36 9.24 29.57 2.92
N ASN A 37 8.90 28.34 2.59
CA ASN A 37 9.07 27.76 1.25
C ASN A 37 7.74 27.18 0.78
N VAL A 38 7.02 27.94 -0.05
CA VAL A 38 5.71 27.56 -0.60
C VAL A 38 5.80 26.25 -1.39
N ARG A 39 6.92 25.99 -2.09
CA ARG A 39 7.11 24.77 -2.88
C ARG A 39 7.05 23.51 -2.02
N ILE A 40 7.67 23.54 -0.83
CA ILE A 40 7.61 22.41 0.12
C ILE A 40 6.17 22.20 0.60
N LEU A 41 5.46 23.29 0.90
CA LEU A 41 4.07 23.19 1.33
C LEU A 41 3.17 22.59 0.23
N GLU A 42 3.34 23.02 -1.03
CA GLU A 42 2.62 22.48 -2.18
C GLU A 42 2.85 20.97 -2.33
N VAL A 43 4.12 20.54 -2.32
CA VAL A 43 4.47 19.11 -2.45
C VAL A 43 3.84 18.26 -1.36
N LEU A 44 3.91 18.70 -0.09
CA LEU A 44 3.36 17.94 1.03
C LEU A 44 1.83 17.94 1.05
N THR A 45 1.19 19.07 0.75
CA THR A 45 -0.28 19.12 0.72
C THR A 45 -0.87 18.32 -0.44
N GLN A 46 -0.24 18.34 -1.62
CA GLN A 46 -0.62 17.49 -2.73
C GLN A 46 -0.48 16.00 -2.38
N ALA A 47 0.65 15.61 -1.77
CA ALA A 47 0.87 14.22 -1.36
C ALA A 47 -0.16 13.73 -0.33
N THR A 48 -0.49 14.55 0.67
CA THR A 48 -1.49 14.18 1.69
C THR A 48 -2.92 14.16 1.12
N THR A 49 -3.25 15.02 0.17
CA THR A 49 -4.52 14.97 -0.55
C THR A 49 -4.63 13.66 -1.34
N ARG A 50 -3.61 13.32 -2.15
CA ARG A 50 -3.58 12.05 -2.89
C ARG A 50 -3.64 10.84 -1.98
N MET A 51 -2.97 10.87 -0.84
CA MET A 51 -3.02 9.79 0.15
C MET A 51 -4.46 9.59 0.67
N SER A 52 -5.17 10.66 0.97
CA SER A 52 -6.58 10.58 1.40
C SER A 52 -7.49 10.04 0.29
N GLU A 53 -7.28 10.46 -0.97
CA GLU A 53 -7.96 9.90 -2.14
C GLU A 53 -7.67 8.40 -2.28
N GLY A 54 -6.42 7.98 -2.07
CA GLY A 54 -6.01 6.58 -2.12
C GLY A 54 -6.67 5.71 -1.05
N GLU A 55 -6.84 6.24 0.17
CA GLU A 55 -7.59 5.56 1.24
C GLU A 55 -9.07 5.40 0.88
N VAL A 56 -9.71 6.44 0.32
CA VAL A 56 -11.11 6.36 -0.14
C VAL A 56 -11.23 5.35 -1.29
N LEU A 57 -10.31 5.39 -2.24
CA LEU A 57 -10.29 4.45 -3.36
C LEU A 57 -10.13 3.00 -2.88
N GLN A 58 -9.28 2.76 -1.89
CA GLN A 58 -9.17 1.44 -1.28
C GLN A 58 -10.48 0.98 -0.64
N LEU A 59 -11.21 1.87 0.04
CA LEU A 59 -12.52 1.53 0.60
C LEU A 59 -13.54 1.16 -0.49
N VAL A 60 -13.51 1.84 -1.63
CA VAL A 60 -14.37 1.51 -2.79
C VAL A 60 -14.06 0.12 -3.34
N HIS A 61 -12.79 -0.30 -3.28
CA HIS A 61 -12.34 -1.60 -3.76
C HIS A 61 -12.33 -2.70 -2.68
N THR A 62 -12.74 -2.41 -1.45
CA THR A 62 -12.91 -3.44 -0.40
C THR A 62 -14.00 -4.42 -0.82
N ASP A 63 -13.74 -5.72 -0.65
CA ASP A 63 -14.60 -6.83 -1.06
C ASP A 63 -14.91 -6.89 -2.58
N ASN A 64 -14.14 -6.18 -3.39
CA ASN A 64 -14.30 -6.16 -4.85
C ASN A 64 -13.39 -7.21 -5.52
N LEU A 65 -13.98 -8.32 -5.96
CA LEU A 65 -13.29 -9.39 -6.72
C LEU A 65 -13.01 -9.03 -8.18
N GLU A 66 -13.59 -7.95 -8.69
CA GLU A 66 -13.42 -7.50 -10.07
C GLU A 66 -12.28 -6.49 -10.23
N ILE A 67 -11.68 -6.06 -9.12
CA ILE A 67 -10.54 -5.14 -9.15
C ILE A 67 -9.44 -5.66 -10.08
N ASN A 68 -8.94 -4.77 -10.92
CA ASN A 68 -7.87 -5.11 -11.83
C ASN A 68 -6.51 -4.57 -11.37
N GLU A 69 -5.43 -5.01 -12.02
CA GLU A 69 -4.07 -4.61 -11.69
C GLU A 69 -3.85 -3.10 -11.76
N ALA A 70 -4.44 -2.42 -12.76
CA ALA A 70 -4.30 -0.98 -12.91
C ALA A 70 -4.97 -0.22 -11.75
N GLU A 71 -6.17 -0.65 -11.37
CA GLU A 71 -6.90 -0.10 -10.21
C GLU A 71 -6.16 -0.34 -8.90
N TYR A 72 -5.61 -1.54 -8.70
CA TYR A 72 -4.75 -1.84 -7.55
C TYR A 72 -3.51 -0.95 -7.51
N LEU A 73 -2.80 -0.81 -8.64
CA LEU A 73 -1.62 0.06 -8.74
C LEU A 73 -1.96 1.52 -8.49
N GLU A 74 -3.12 2.00 -8.92
CA GLU A 74 -3.59 3.35 -8.60
C GLU A 74 -3.81 3.55 -7.10
N VAL A 75 -4.36 2.55 -6.40
CA VAL A 75 -4.51 2.61 -4.94
C VAL A 75 -3.15 2.75 -4.26
N ILE A 76 -2.19 1.89 -4.56
CA ILE A 76 -0.88 1.93 -3.90
C ILE A 76 -0.04 3.16 -4.29
N ASP A 77 -0.20 3.66 -5.52
CA ASP A 77 0.41 4.91 -5.94
C ASP A 77 -0.06 6.08 -5.08
N ARG A 78 -1.37 6.26 -4.97
CA ARG A 78 -1.94 7.37 -4.21
C ARG A 78 -1.70 7.23 -2.71
N LYS A 79 -1.98 6.05 -2.15
CA LYS A 79 -1.95 5.81 -0.71
C LYS A 79 -0.54 5.79 -0.13
N THR A 80 0.43 5.23 -0.85
CA THR A 80 1.78 4.94 -0.31
C THR A 80 2.89 5.64 -1.09
N ALA A 81 2.97 5.43 -2.41
CA ALA A 81 4.10 5.87 -3.20
C ALA A 81 4.19 7.40 -3.27
N GLY A 82 3.05 8.10 -3.38
CA GLY A 82 3.00 9.54 -3.44
C GLY A 82 3.65 10.24 -2.24
N LEU A 83 3.47 9.71 -1.02
CA LEU A 83 4.07 10.31 0.17
C LEU A 83 5.58 10.07 0.25
N ILE A 84 6.07 8.89 -0.15
CA ILE A 84 7.51 8.58 -0.21
C ILE A 84 8.19 9.44 -1.29
N SER A 85 7.54 9.59 -2.43
CA SER A 85 7.94 10.49 -3.52
C SER A 85 8.11 11.93 -3.03
N ALA A 86 7.09 12.45 -2.35
CA ALA A 86 7.10 13.80 -1.78
C ALA A 86 8.22 13.99 -0.74
N ALA A 87 8.48 13.00 0.10
CA ALA A 87 9.56 13.06 1.08
C ALA A 87 10.94 13.18 0.40
N CYS A 88 11.19 12.41 -0.66
CA CYS A 88 12.42 12.49 -1.44
C CYS A 88 12.54 13.83 -2.17
N GLN A 89 11.46 14.31 -2.76
CA GLN A 89 11.38 15.59 -3.45
C GLN A 89 11.66 16.77 -2.49
N VAL A 90 11.04 16.78 -1.32
CA VAL A 90 11.28 17.81 -0.28
C VAL A 90 12.73 17.76 0.19
N GLY A 91 13.33 16.58 0.31
CA GLY A 91 14.75 16.44 0.61
C GLY A 91 15.64 17.13 -0.43
N ALA A 92 15.33 17.00 -1.74
CA ALA A 92 16.03 17.71 -2.80
C ALA A 92 15.89 19.25 -2.69
N ILE A 93 14.65 19.72 -2.47
CA ILE A 93 14.38 21.17 -2.33
C ILE A 93 15.16 21.76 -1.15
N LEU A 94 15.13 21.10 0.01
CA LEU A 94 15.86 21.55 1.22
C LEU A 94 17.39 21.50 1.04
N GLY A 95 17.88 20.55 0.25
CA GLY A 95 19.30 20.43 -0.10
C GLY A 95 19.77 21.44 -1.15
N GLY A 96 18.90 22.31 -1.66
CA GLY A 96 19.24 23.27 -2.73
C GLY A 96 19.48 22.59 -4.08
N GLY A 97 18.86 21.44 -4.32
CA GLY A 97 18.99 20.70 -5.57
C GLY A 97 18.43 21.47 -6.78
N THR A 98 18.97 21.16 -7.96
CA THR A 98 18.42 21.64 -9.22
C THR A 98 17.07 21.00 -9.53
N SER A 99 16.28 21.57 -10.44
CA SER A 99 14.99 20.98 -10.86
C SER A 99 15.14 19.54 -11.35
N ALA A 100 16.22 19.22 -12.06
CA ALA A 100 16.50 17.87 -12.52
C ALA A 100 16.79 16.89 -11.36
N GLN A 101 17.49 17.34 -10.32
CA GLN A 101 17.73 16.54 -9.11
C GLN A 101 16.45 16.36 -8.29
N GLU A 102 15.62 17.41 -8.18
CA GLU A 102 14.30 17.33 -7.55
C GLU A 102 13.42 16.29 -8.26
N GLU A 103 13.37 16.33 -9.59
CA GLU A 103 12.61 15.38 -10.39
C GLU A 103 13.11 13.93 -10.24
N ALA A 104 14.43 13.75 -10.32
CA ALA A 104 15.06 12.43 -10.16
C ALA A 104 14.78 11.81 -8.78
N LEU A 105 14.86 12.62 -7.70
CA LEU A 105 14.56 12.15 -6.36
C LEU A 105 13.06 11.90 -6.12
N ARG A 106 12.19 12.71 -6.73
CA ARG A 106 10.76 12.45 -6.75
C ARG A 106 10.44 11.09 -7.39
N ASP A 107 11.00 10.82 -8.57
CA ASP A 107 10.77 9.59 -9.31
C ASP A 107 11.39 8.37 -8.61
N PHE A 108 12.58 8.54 -8.02
CA PHE A 108 13.18 7.53 -7.16
C PHE A 108 12.26 7.17 -5.99
N GLY A 109 11.76 8.19 -5.26
CA GLY A 109 10.86 7.98 -4.13
C GLY A 109 9.54 7.31 -4.53
N HIS A 110 9.01 7.66 -5.69
CA HIS A 110 7.81 7.04 -6.24
C HIS A 110 8.03 5.54 -6.53
N ASN A 111 9.07 5.19 -7.28
CA ASN A 111 9.40 3.81 -7.61
C ASN A 111 9.69 2.99 -6.34
N LEU A 112 10.40 3.57 -5.38
CA LEU A 112 10.65 2.95 -4.07
C LEU A 112 9.34 2.67 -3.34
N GLY A 113 8.39 3.59 -3.36
CA GLY A 113 7.09 3.46 -2.69
C GLY A 113 6.22 2.37 -3.30
N ILE A 114 6.18 2.27 -4.64
CA ILE A 114 5.50 1.17 -5.34
C ILE A 114 6.15 -0.17 -4.98
N ALA A 115 7.48 -0.28 -5.11
CA ALA A 115 8.20 -1.51 -4.77
C ALA A 115 8.00 -1.92 -3.31
N PHE A 116 8.02 -0.96 -2.40
CA PHE A 116 7.77 -1.19 -0.97
C PHE A 116 6.40 -1.82 -0.73
N GLN A 117 5.34 -1.27 -1.34
CA GLN A 117 3.99 -1.79 -1.14
C GLN A 117 3.82 -3.18 -1.77
N LEU A 118 4.34 -3.39 -2.98
CA LEU A 118 4.30 -4.70 -3.63
C LEU A 118 4.97 -5.79 -2.79
N ILE A 119 6.09 -5.46 -2.13
CA ILE A 119 6.78 -6.41 -1.23
C ILE A 119 5.99 -6.59 0.07
N ASP A 120 5.44 -5.52 0.68
CA ASP A 120 4.61 -5.63 1.90
C ASP A 120 3.41 -6.56 1.67
N ASP A 121 2.71 -6.38 0.55
CA ASP A 121 1.58 -7.21 0.16
C ASP A 121 2.00 -8.68 -0.11
N THR A 122 3.20 -8.91 -0.66
CA THR A 122 3.75 -10.26 -0.84
C THR A 122 4.07 -10.92 0.51
N LEU A 123 4.58 -10.15 1.48
CA LEU A 123 4.88 -10.64 2.82
C LEU A 123 3.63 -11.08 3.59
N ASP A 124 2.46 -10.55 3.26
CA ASP A 124 1.20 -11.01 3.84
C ASP A 124 0.84 -12.46 3.47
N TYR A 125 1.47 -13.01 2.43
CA TYR A 125 1.37 -14.44 2.06
C TYR A 125 2.57 -15.25 2.51
N THR A 126 3.78 -14.70 2.47
CA THR A 126 5.04 -15.45 2.61
C THR A 126 5.71 -15.29 3.96
N GLY A 127 5.39 -14.24 4.69
CA GLY A 127 6.06 -13.88 5.94
C GLY A 127 5.78 -14.86 7.08
N ASP A 128 6.66 -14.83 8.08
CA ASP A 128 6.46 -15.48 9.36
C ASP A 128 5.72 -14.53 10.32
N ALA A 129 4.61 -14.99 10.87
CA ALA A 129 3.80 -14.19 11.80
C ALA A 129 4.59 -13.73 13.04
N GLN A 130 5.62 -14.49 13.46
CA GLN A 130 6.48 -14.12 14.59
C GLN A 130 7.45 -12.99 14.22
N GLU A 131 8.02 -13.02 13.01
CA GLU A 131 8.93 -11.97 12.52
C GLU A 131 8.17 -10.69 12.14
N LEU A 132 7.01 -10.82 11.49
CA LEU A 132 6.20 -9.69 11.08
C LEU A 132 5.48 -8.98 12.23
N GLY A 133 5.26 -9.67 13.35
CA GLY A 133 4.50 -9.15 14.50
C GLY A 133 3.03 -8.84 14.17
N LYS A 134 2.49 -9.41 13.09
CA LYS A 134 1.08 -9.38 12.67
C LYS A 134 0.65 -10.77 12.16
N PRO A 135 -0.63 -11.13 12.24
CA PRO A 135 -1.13 -12.33 11.56
C PRO A 135 -0.88 -12.23 10.06
N VAL A 136 -0.52 -13.35 9.43
CA VAL A 136 -0.42 -13.48 7.98
C VAL A 136 -1.83 -13.61 7.39
N GLY A 137 -2.07 -13.03 6.19
CA GLY A 137 -3.40 -13.04 5.56
C GLY A 137 -4.35 -11.96 6.05
N ASN A 138 -3.82 -10.94 6.71
CA ASN A 138 -4.63 -9.84 7.22
C ASN A 138 -5.31 -9.04 6.10
N ASP A 139 -4.63 -8.83 4.97
CA ASP A 139 -5.18 -8.07 3.84
C ASP A 139 -6.42 -8.76 3.25
N ILE A 140 -6.35 -10.07 3.04
CA ILE A 140 -7.48 -10.86 2.56
C ILE A 140 -8.62 -10.87 3.59
N GLN A 141 -8.31 -11.00 4.89
CA GLN A 141 -9.31 -10.95 5.95
C GLN A 141 -10.01 -9.57 6.04
N GLU A 142 -9.34 -8.51 5.62
CA GLU A 142 -9.88 -7.15 5.53
C GLU A 142 -10.57 -6.86 4.18
N GLY A 143 -10.78 -7.87 3.34
CA GLY A 143 -11.42 -7.72 2.02
C GLY A 143 -10.56 -7.01 0.98
N LYS A 144 -9.23 -6.99 1.15
CA LYS A 144 -8.29 -6.35 0.23
C LYS A 144 -7.72 -7.36 -0.75
N ALA A 145 -8.11 -7.28 -2.01
CA ALA A 145 -7.52 -8.05 -3.09
C ALA A 145 -6.20 -7.39 -3.52
N THR A 146 -5.08 -7.95 -3.06
CA THR A 146 -3.74 -7.49 -3.42
C THR A 146 -3.22 -8.15 -4.68
N LEU A 147 -2.13 -7.63 -5.28
CA LEU A 147 -1.67 -8.07 -6.60
C LEU A 147 -1.40 -9.58 -6.72
N PRO A 148 -0.80 -10.27 -5.73
CA PRO A 148 -0.65 -11.73 -5.80
C PRO A 148 -1.99 -12.45 -5.99
N PHE A 149 -3.04 -12.03 -5.29
CA PHE A 149 -4.38 -12.59 -5.39
C PHE A 149 -5.05 -12.23 -6.72
N ILE A 150 -4.98 -10.97 -7.15
CA ILE A 150 -5.51 -10.50 -8.44
C ILE A 150 -4.90 -11.31 -9.59
N PHE A 151 -3.59 -11.56 -9.55
CA PHE A 151 -2.89 -12.37 -10.53
C PHE A 151 -3.39 -13.82 -10.54
N ALA A 152 -3.56 -14.43 -9.36
CA ALA A 152 -4.08 -15.78 -9.22
C ALA A 152 -5.51 -15.92 -9.77
N LEU A 153 -6.38 -14.96 -9.46
CA LEU A 153 -7.74 -14.91 -10.01
C LEU A 153 -7.76 -14.81 -11.54
N ARG A 154 -6.82 -14.08 -12.15
CA ARG A 154 -6.77 -13.93 -13.60
C ARG A 154 -6.23 -15.15 -14.32
N ASN A 155 -5.21 -15.79 -13.77
CA ASN A 155 -4.43 -16.83 -14.44
C ASN A 155 -4.75 -18.27 -13.99
N GLY A 156 -5.46 -18.45 -12.88
CA GLY A 156 -5.86 -19.76 -12.36
C GLY A 156 -6.88 -20.48 -13.26
N THR A 157 -7.00 -21.79 -13.07
CA THR A 157 -8.07 -22.60 -13.65
C THR A 157 -9.45 -22.18 -13.12
N MET A 158 -10.52 -22.56 -13.79
CA MET A 158 -11.89 -22.27 -13.34
C MET A 158 -12.19 -22.77 -11.93
N SER A 159 -11.66 -23.94 -11.56
CA SER A 159 -11.82 -24.51 -10.22
C SER A 159 -11.07 -23.68 -9.17
N GLU A 160 -9.84 -23.27 -9.47
CA GLU A 160 -9.02 -22.43 -8.58
C GLU A 160 -9.64 -21.05 -8.38
N LYS A 161 -10.08 -20.41 -9.46
CA LYS A 161 -10.78 -19.11 -9.38
C LYS A 161 -12.03 -19.21 -8.51
N LYS A 162 -12.85 -20.21 -8.71
CA LYS A 162 -14.05 -20.44 -7.89
C LYS A 162 -13.67 -20.56 -6.40
N ARG A 163 -12.65 -21.35 -6.09
CA ARG A 163 -12.22 -21.57 -4.71
C ARG A 163 -11.64 -20.30 -4.08
N LEU A 164 -10.81 -19.54 -4.82
CA LEU A 164 -10.29 -18.25 -4.37
C LEU A 164 -11.42 -17.26 -4.05
N MET A 165 -12.45 -17.17 -4.90
CA MET A 165 -13.61 -16.32 -4.67
C MET A 165 -14.42 -16.76 -3.44
N GLU A 166 -14.63 -18.07 -3.26
CA GLU A 166 -15.32 -18.60 -2.08
C GLU A 166 -14.59 -18.24 -0.78
N ILE A 167 -13.26 -18.39 -0.74
CA ILE A 167 -12.46 -18.05 0.44
C ILE A 167 -12.49 -16.54 0.72
N PHE A 168 -12.31 -15.73 -0.32
CA PHE A 168 -12.29 -14.27 -0.18
C PHE A 168 -13.64 -13.70 0.31
N SER A 169 -14.75 -14.29 -0.14
CA SER A 169 -16.11 -13.84 0.22
C SER A 169 -16.57 -14.34 1.59
N ALA A 170 -15.77 -15.11 2.32
CA ALA A 170 -16.12 -15.62 3.62
C ALA A 170 -16.01 -14.51 4.69
N GLU A 171 -17.06 -14.33 5.50
CA GLU A 171 -17.06 -13.36 6.61
C GLU A 171 -15.88 -13.56 7.58
N LYS A 172 -15.44 -14.81 7.72
CA LYS A 172 -14.30 -15.20 8.52
C LYS A 172 -13.53 -16.31 7.83
N ILE A 173 -12.25 -16.09 7.58
CA ILE A 173 -11.40 -17.05 6.89
C ILE A 173 -10.69 -17.94 7.92
N PRO A 174 -11.04 -19.26 7.99
CA PRO A 174 -10.32 -20.20 8.83
C PRO A 174 -8.86 -20.34 8.41
N SER A 175 -7.98 -20.69 9.34
CA SER A 175 -6.55 -20.89 9.03
C SER A 175 -6.32 -21.95 7.95
N SER A 176 -7.14 -23.00 7.86
CA SER A 176 -7.07 -23.99 6.79
C SER A 176 -7.33 -23.40 5.42
N ASP A 177 -8.36 -22.56 5.30
CA ASP A 177 -8.73 -21.91 4.05
C ASP A 177 -7.70 -20.87 3.62
N PHE A 178 -7.11 -20.16 4.59
CA PHE A 178 -6.00 -19.27 4.30
C PHE A 178 -4.75 -20.02 3.79
N LEU A 179 -4.43 -21.17 4.36
CA LEU A 179 -3.33 -22.00 3.86
C LEU A 179 -3.57 -22.47 2.42
N GLU A 180 -4.81 -22.91 2.11
CA GLU A 180 -5.19 -23.28 0.76
C GLU A 180 -5.10 -22.10 -0.22
N LEU A 181 -5.60 -20.92 0.19
CA LEU A 181 -5.49 -19.69 -0.59
C LEU A 181 -4.03 -19.35 -0.90
N LYS A 182 -3.16 -19.39 0.11
CA LYS A 182 -1.71 -19.17 -0.05
C LYS A 182 -1.10 -20.14 -1.06
N GLU A 183 -1.44 -21.44 -0.98
CA GLU A 183 -0.97 -22.45 -1.95
C GLU A 183 -1.45 -22.16 -3.36
N LEU A 184 -2.72 -21.76 -3.53
CA LEU A 184 -3.29 -21.40 -4.83
C LEU A 184 -2.59 -20.17 -5.43
N VAL A 185 -2.38 -19.12 -4.62
CA VAL A 185 -1.69 -17.89 -5.04
C VAL A 185 -0.22 -18.18 -5.41
N THR A 186 0.46 -19.00 -4.61
CA THR A 186 1.86 -19.39 -4.90
C THR A 186 1.94 -20.20 -6.20
N ARG A 187 1.10 -21.22 -6.35
CA ARG A 187 1.12 -22.11 -7.52
C ARG A 187 0.75 -21.38 -8.82
N SER A 188 -0.11 -20.37 -8.75
CA SER A 188 -0.44 -19.53 -9.91
C SER A 188 0.72 -18.63 -10.38
N GLY A 189 1.76 -18.48 -9.57
CA GLY A 189 2.87 -17.54 -9.82
C GLY A 189 2.58 -16.09 -9.42
N GLY A 190 1.53 -15.85 -8.63
CA GLY A 190 1.16 -14.49 -8.21
C GLY A 190 2.20 -13.80 -7.34
N ILE A 191 2.86 -14.57 -6.47
CA ILE A 191 3.94 -14.07 -5.62
C ILE A 191 5.15 -13.67 -6.47
N GLU A 192 5.63 -14.55 -7.34
CA GLU A 192 6.77 -14.30 -8.21
C GLU A 192 6.52 -13.17 -9.20
N TYR A 193 5.29 -13.06 -9.71
CA TYR A 193 4.89 -11.94 -10.56
C TYR A 193 5.04 -10.61 -9.83
N THR A 194 4.49 -10.50 -8.63
CA THR A 194 4.52 -9.28 -7.81
C THR A 194 5.96 -8.92 -7.43
N GLN A 195 6.79 -9.89 -7.03
CA GLN A 195 8.20 -9.65 -6.72
C GLN A 195 9.01 -9.19 -7.93
N ARG A 196 8.75 -9.75 -9.11
CA ARG A 196 9.39 -9.28 -10.35
C ARG A 196 8.99 -7.85 -10.69
N LEU A 197 7.73 -7.50 -10.50
CA LEU A 197 7.26 -6.12 -10.72
C LEU A 197 7.96 -5.16 -9.76
N ALA A 198 8.07 -5.50 -8.48
CA ALA A 198 8.77 -4.71 -7.47
C ALA A 198 10.25 -4.50 -7.81
N SER A 199 10.93 -5.52 -8.36
CA SER A 199 12.37 -5.45 -8.69
C SER A 199 12.71 -4.67 -9.96
N ARG A 200 11.76 -4.48 -10.86
CA ARG A 200 11.98 -3.74 -12.12
C ARG A 200 11.81 -2.23 -11.98
N GLY A 201 11.30 -1.76 -10.86
CA GLY A 201 10.68 -0.46 -10.78
C GLY A 201 9.43 -0.42 -11.67
N TRP A 202 8.47 0.38 -11.31
CA TRP A 202 7.30 0.56 -12.17
C TRP A 202 7.62 1.57 -13.27
N ASP A 203 8.17 1.11 -14.37
CA ASP A 203 8.13 1.82 -15.63
C ASP A 203 6.67 1.80 -16.11
N VAL A 204 5.93 2.82 -15.73
CA VAL A 204 4.68 3.13 -16.43
C VAL A 204 5.11 3.59 -17.81
N ASP A 205 5.00 2.68 -18.78
CA ASP A 205 4.89 3.08 -20.16
C ASP A 205 3.72 4.07 -20.28
N ARG A 206 4.04 5.35 -20.18
CA ARG A 206 3.14 6.44 -20.58
C ARG A 206 3.02 6.40 -22.09
N GLN A 207 2.47 5.32 -22.62
CA GLN A 207 1.95 5.26 -23.97
C GLN A 207 0.45 5.50 -23.91
N ALA A 208 0.09 6.74 -24.09
CA ALA A 208 -1.22 7.16 -24.55
C ALA A 208 -1.00 8.24 -25.61
#